data_39cf364af07716f91d7ff762a652e690
#
_entry.id   39cf364af07716f91d7ff762a652e690
#
_cell.length_a   1.000
_cell.length_b   1.000
_cell.length_c   1.000
_cell.angle_alpha   90.00
_cell.angle_beta   90.00
_cell.angle_gamma   90.00
#
_symmetry.space_group_name_H-M   'P 1'
#
loop_
_entity.id
_entity.type
_entity.pdbx_description
1 polymer ?
#
loop_
_entity_poly.entity_id
_entity_poly.type
_entity_poly.pdbx_seq_one_letter_code
_entity_poly.pdbx_strand_id
1 'polypeptide(L)'
;VNYPNWLQDKIIAILEISRINSKKKWLSKFIKCLCEAIDSIGFISAGMYYRRHEIWEVSTILANRRFYCLHREGIGADKKTVNNSLKSQFLKARKFYGTKLMVGTETLKELLIKINYISSDRIVVTGMPRFDKIYHYTNNKLNTVQETNTVLLFSFFISTIKNFNIKDGLYAKTGGFIELFNQVHYTVAQFAIDNPKINVIIKMKWYSGNAKESVDTAIKGGTGLWPDQIGNLKALDDIPAQKLIKESRVIIGFNSTTLIESVLYGKNVIVPSFAEASQEKYIDDVFFSNKENIFYRAYSLVELMNLITNCYHNENKKLTIDRSFIEETVGPYDGNACLRIEGTIAHE
;
A
#
# COMPACT_ATOMS: atom_id res chain seq x y z
N VAL A 1 -21.24 35.38 -16.60
CA VAL A 1 -19.79 35.56 -16.41
C VAL A 1 -19.21 34.17 -16.13
N ASN A 2 -18.47 33.62 -17.10
CA ASN A 2 -17.77 32.36 -16.89
C ASN A 2 -16.49 32.63 -16.06
N TYR A 3 -16.56 32.38 -14.80
CA TYR A 3 -15.39 32.39 -13.93
C TYR A 3 -14.44 31.23 -14.27
N PRO A 4 -13.10 31.39 -14.17
CA PRO A 4 -12.15 30.30 -14.29
C PRO A 4 -12.52 29.15 -13.32
N ASN A 5 -12.30 27.90 -13.73
CA ASN A 5 -12.71 26.71 -12.95
C ASN A 5 -12.20 26.74 -11.51
N TRP A 6 -10.95 27.21 -11.28
CA TRP A 6 -10.39 27.36 -9.93
C TRP A 6 -11.17 28.34 -9.05
N LEU A 7 -11.75 29.39 -9.63
CA LEU A 7 -12.54 30.38 -8.89
C LEU A 7 -13.95 29.84 -8.62
N GLN A 8 -14.54 29.09 -9.57
CA GLN A 8 -15.83 28.39 -9.35
C GLN A 8 -15.68 27.36 -8.24
N ASP A 9 -14.64 26.55 -8.25
CA ASP A 9 -14.36 25.58 -7.19
C ASP A 9 -14.14 26.24 -5.84
N LYS A 10 -13.45 27.39 -5.82
CA LYS A 10 -13.25 28.19 -4.61
C LYS A 10 -14.58 28.77 -4.07
N ILE A 11 -15.45 29.23 -4.93
CA ILE A 11 -16.79 29.71 -4.58
C ILE A 11 -17.66 28.57 -4.07
N ILE A 12 -17.67 27.42 -4.74
CA ILE A 12 -18.41 26.21 -4.30
C ILE A 12 -17.86 25.74 -2.95
N ALA A 13 -16.54 25.69 -2.79
CA ALA A 13 -15.90 25.38 -1.52
C ALA A 13 -16.35 26.35 -0.42
N ILE A 14 -16.40 27.64 -0.67
CA ILE A 14 -16.88 28.67 0.27
C ILE A 14 -18.36 28.47 0.59
N LEU A 15 -19.21 28.14 -0.37
CA LEU A 15 -20.65 27.88 -0.17
C LEU A 15 -20.91 26.59 0.61
N GLU A 16 -20.19 25.52 0.32
CA GLU A 16 -20.20 24.30 1.14
C GLU A 16 -19.61 24.53 2.54
N ILE A 17 -18.62 25.41 2.63
CA ILE A 17 -18.01 25.89 3.83
C ILE A 17 -18.98 26.71 4.70
N SER A 18 -19.98 27.37 4.14
CA SER A 18 -20.99 28.12 4.91
C SER A 18 -21.83 27.23 5.85
N ARG A 19 -21.86 25.91 5.62
CA ARG A 19 -22.42 24.89 6.53
C ARG A 19 -21.43 24.43 7.62
N ILE A 20 -20.35 25.15 7.82
CA ILE A 20 -19.23 24.72 8.68
C ILE A 20 -19.57 25.00 10.14
N ASN A 21 -19.41 23.95 10.95
CA ASN A 21 -19.55 24.05 12.39
C ASN A 21 -18.41 24.88 13.04
N SER A 22 -18.63 25.33 14.27
CA SER A 22 -17.68 26.15 15.05
C SER A 22 -16.25 25.62 15.11
N LYS A 23 -16.07 24.30 15.03
CA LYS A 23 -14.75 23.63 15.05
C LYS A 23 -13.85 24.00 13.87
N LYS A 24 -14.41 24.03 12.63
CA LYS A 24 -13.63 24.39 11.44
C LYS A 24 -13.22 25.87 11.46
N LYS A 25 -14.08 26.75 11.94
CA LYS A 25 -13.76 28.18 12.11
C LYS A 25 -12.64 28.42 13.15
N TRP A 26 -12.71 27.71 14.27
CA TRP A 26 -11.65 27.78 15.29
C TRP A 26 -10.32 27.26 14.72
N LEU A 27 -10.32 26.09 14.09
CA LEU A 27 -9.12 25.50 13.51
C LEU A 27 -8.51 26.40 12.42
N SER A 28 -9.34 27.08 11.61
CA SER A 28 -8.87 28.05 10.63
C SER A 28 -8.11 29.21 11.25
N LYS A 29 -8.61 29.78 12.37
CA LYS A 29 -7.90 30.82 13.11
C LYS A 29 -6.58 30.30 13.68
N PHE A 30 -6.60 29.12 14.27
CA PHE A 30 -5.38 28.48 14.79
C PHE A 30 -4.35 28.26 13.68
N ILE A 31 -4.76 27.71 12.52
CA ILE A 31 -3.89 27.51 11.34
C ILE A 31 -3.27 28.82 10.88
N LYS A 32 -4.07 29.91 10.81
CA LYS A 32 -3.56 31.22 10.41
C LYS A 32 -2.46 31.69 11.36
N CYS A 33 -2.73 31.70 12.66
CA CYS A 33 -1.75 32.09 13.67
C CYS A 33 -0.50 31.21 13.65
N LEU A 34 -0.68 29.88 13.49
CA LEU A 34 0.44 28.95 13.42
C LEU A 34 1.32 29.23 12.20
N CYS A 35 0.73 29.40 11.01
CA CYS A 35 1.47 29.72 9.80
C CYS A 35 2.22 31.06 9.92
N GLU A 36 1.62 32.07 10.55
CA GLU A 36 2.29 33.36 10.81
C GLU A 36 3.45 33.19 11.80
N ALA A 37 3.27 32.40 12.86
CA ALA A 37 4.29 32.21 13.88
C ALA A 37 5.53 31.44 13.40
N ILE A 38 5.37 30.53 12.43
CA ILE A 38 6.48 29.69 11.91
C ILE A 38 6.85 30.02 10.45
N ASP A 39 6.35 31.16 9.93
CA ASP A 39 6.56 31.61 8.55
C ASP A 39 6.24 30.53 7.49
N SER A 40 5.10 29.84 7.67
CA SER A 40 4.67 28.78 6.76
C SER A 40 3.65 29.25 5.74
N ILE A 41 3.82 28.83 4.48
CA ILE A 41 2.87 29.12 3.40
C ILE A 41 1.61 28.25 3.43
N GLY A 42 1.66 27.10 4.13
CA GLY A 42 0.54 26.16 4.16
C GLY A 42 0.84 24.83 4.83
N PHE A 43 0.05 23.83 4.47
CA PHE A 43 0.11 22.48 5.00
C PHE A 43 0.20 21.43 3.91
N ILE A 44 0.87 20.33 4.23
CA ILE A 44 0.87 19.11 3.42
C ILE A 44 0.25 17.97 4.19
N SER A 45 -0.61 17.19 3.52
CA SER A 45 -1.25 15.98 4.05
C SER A 45 -0.88 14.75 3.22
N ALA A 46 -0.84 13.58 3.85
CA ALA A 46 -0.54 12.31 3.18
C ALA A 46 -1.80 11.50 2.77
N GLY A 47 -2.98 12.08 2.82
CA GLY A 47 -4.22 11.40 2.44
C GLY A 47 -5.34 12.38 2.16
N MET A 48 -6.23 12.05 1.21
CA MET A 48 -7.29 12.94 0.74
C MET A 48 -8.69 12.42 0.98
N TYR A 49 -8.93 11.12 1.15
CA TYR A 49 -10.27 10.55 1.29
C TYR A 49 -10.66 10.18 2.74
N TYR A 50 -9.78 10.42 3.70
CA TYR A 50 -10.12 10.23 5.10
C TYR A 50 -10.85 11.47 5.65
N ARG A 51 -12.02 11.29 6.27
CA ARG A 51 -12.81 12.39 6.86
C ARG A 51 -12.01 13.31 7.78
N ARG A 52 -11.04 12.77 8.50
CA ARG A 52 -10.14 13.56 9.37
C ARG A 52 -9.24 14.53 8.60
N HIS A 53 -8.93 14.24 7.33
CA HIS A 53 -8.11 15.15 6.50
C HIS A 53 -8.94 16.28 5.91
N GLU A 54 -10.23 16.08 5.68
CA GLU A 54 -11.15 17.10 5.19
C GLU A 54 -11.20 18.34 6.11
N ILE A 55 -11.19 18.14 7.44
CA ILE A 55 -11.24 19.27 8.37
C ILE A 55 -9.98 20.14 8.27
N TRP A 56 -8.80 19.55 8.07
CA TRP A 56 -7.55 20.28 7.88
C TRP A 56 -7.53 21.02 6.54
N GLU A 57 -7.91 20.36 5.46
CA GLU A 57 -8.00 20.95 4.13
C GLU A 57 -8.89 22.20 4.16
N VAL A 58 -10.14 22.05 4.60
CA VAL A 58 -11.11 23.14 4.63
C VAL A 58 -10.65 24.29 5.54
N SER A 59 -10.12 23.97 6.71
CA SER A 59 -9.67 25.00 7.65
C SER A 59 -8.45 25.77 7.13
N THR A 60 -7.57 25.11 6.38
CA THR A 60 -6.40 25.73 5.74
C THR A 60 -6.83 26.69 4.62
N ILE A 61 -7.79 26.28 3.80
CA ILE A 61 -8.37 27.15 2.75
C ILE A 61 -9.06 28.37 3.38
N LEU A 62 -9.83 28.18 4.44
CA LEU A 62 -10.47 29.27 5.20
C LEU A 62 -9.46 30.25 5.83
N ALA A 63 -8.29 29.73 6.21
CA ALA A 63 -7.18 30.56 6.72
C ALA A 63 -6.46 31.33 5.61
N ASN A 64 -6.89 31.20 4.33
CA ASN A 64 -6.21 31.69 3.15
C ASN A 64 -4.74 31.21 3.04
N ARG A 65 -4.54 29.91 3.38
CA ARG A 65 -3.25 29.24 3.28
C ARG A 65 -3.33 28.09 2.28
N ARG A 66 -2.18 27.70 1.72
CA ARG A 66 -2.06 26.64 0.73
C ARG A 66 -2.24 25.28 1.39
N PHE A 67 -2.96 24.38 0.74
CA PHE A 67 -3.11 22.99 1.19
C PHE A 67 -2.69 22.04 0.09
N TYR A 68 -1.65 21.28 0.37
CA TYR A 68 -1.11 20.25 -0.52
C TYR A 68 -1.51 18.87 -0.01
N CYS A 69 -1.76 17.95 -0.92
CA CYS A 69 -1.94 16.55 -0.56
C CYS A 69 -0.98 15.67 -1.36
N LEU A 70 -0.11 14.96 -0.66
CA LEU A 70 0.70 13.88 -1.20
C LEU A 70 -0.05 12.57 -0.98
N HIS A 71 -0.74 12.07 -2.00
CA HIS A 71 -1.54 10.86 -1.87
C HIS A 71 -0.65 9.62 -1.86
N ARG A 72 -0.52 9.00 -0.70
CA ARG A 72 0.36 7.85 -0.46
C ARG A 72 -0.22 6.50 -0.87
N GLU A 73 -1.54 6.44 -1.06
CA GLU A 73 -2.26 5.23 -1.46
C GLU A 73 -2.36 5.16 -2.99
N GLY A 74 -2.86 4.06 -3.53
CA GLY A 74 -3.10 3.97 -4.98
C GLY A 74 -2.03 3.19 -5.72
N ILE A 75 -1.22 2.38 -5.03
CA ILE A 75 -0.59 1.24 -5.68
C ILE A 75 -1.74 0.31 -6.02
N GLY A 76 -2.34 0.59 -7.16
CA GLY A 76 -3.37 -0.25 -7.72
C GLY A 76 -2.72 -1.52 -8.23
N ALA A 77 -3.35 -2.62 -7.91
CA ALA A 77 -2.89 -3.92 -8.35
C ALA A 77 -2.90 -4.04 -9.88
N ASP A 78 -3.80 -3.36 -10.51
CA ASP A 78 -3.92 -3.20 -11.96
C ASP A 78 -4.95 -2.10 -12.27
N LYS A 79 -5.04 -1.71 -13.53
CA LYS A 79 -5.98 -0.68 -14.01
C LYS A 79 -7.45 -1.00 -13.68
N LYS A 80 -7.83 -2.29 -13.68
CA LYS A 80 -9.20 -2.74 -13.35
C LYS A 80 -9.48 -2.57 -11.86
N THR A 81 -8.55 -2.98 -10.99
CA THR A 81 -8.67 -2.84 -9.52
C THR A 81 -8.67 -1.37 -9.11
N VAL A 82 -7.79 -0.54 -9.70
CA VAL A 82 -7.78 0.92 -9.49
C VAL A 82 -9.15 1.51 -9.88
N ASN A 83 -9.68 1.15 -11.05
CA ASN A 83 -10.97 1.67 -11.50
C ASN A 83 -12.14 1.22 -10.63
N ASN A 84 -12.16 0.00 -10.14
CA ASN A 84 -13.30 -0.54 -9.41
C ASN A 84 -13.26 -0.19 -7.92
N SER A 85 -12.16 -0.42 -7.23
CA SER A 85 -12.05 -0.19 -5.79
C SER A 85 -11.84 1.28 -5.44
N LEU A 86 -10.89 1.95 -6.07
CA LEU A 86 -10.61 3.36 -5.80
C LEU A 86 -11.75 4.25 -6.29
N LYS A 87 -12.33 3.98 -7.48
CA LYS A 87 -13.48 4.72 -7.97
C LYS A 87 -14.63 4.74 -6.96
N SER A 88 -14.96 3.60 -6.35
CA SER A 88 -16.03 3.53 -5.35
C SER A 88 -15.72 4.34 -4.08
N GLN A 89 -14.45 4.41 -3.69
CA GLN A 89 -14.01 5.20 -2.53
C GLN A 89 -14.07 6.70 -2.83
N PHE A 90 -13.56 7.13 -3.99
CA PHE A 90 -13.54 8.54 -4.37
C PHE A 90 -14.92 9.10 -4.74
N LEU A 91 -15.81 8.31 -5.32
CA LEU A 91 -17.21 8.74 -5.58
C LEU A 91 -17.98 9.02 -4.28
N LYS A 92 -17.61 8.38 -3.17
CA LYS A 92 -18.20 8.64 -1.85
C LYS A 92 -17.48 9.75 -1.08
N ALA A 93 -16.29 10.13 -1.52
CA ALA A 93 -15.50 11.18 -0.91
C ALA A 93 -15.93 12.56 -1.42
N ARG A 94 -15.78 13.57 -0.60
CA ARG A 94 -15.91 14.96 -1.01
C ARG A 94 -14.80 15.30 -2.02
N LYS A 95 -15.09 16.16 -3.01
CA LYS A 95 -14.11 16.72 -3.94
C LYS A 95 -12.92 17.33 -3.21
N PHE A 96 -11.75 17.25 -3.81
CA PHE A 96 -10.55 17.92 -3.32
C PHE A 96 -10.55 19.40 -3.74
N TYR A 97 -10.41 20.28 -2.77
CA TYR A 97 -10.39 21.74 -2.97
C TYR A 97 -9.04 22.39 -2.64
N GLY A 98 -8.07 21.61 -2.18
CA GLY A 98 -6.73 22.09 -1.86
C GLY A 98 -5.96 22.68 -3.07
N THR A 99 -4.77 23.19 -2.83
CA THR A 99 -3.94 23.85 -3.86
C THR A 99 -3.48 22.84 -4.91
N LYS A 100 -2.79 21.77 -4.51
CA LYS A 100 -2.34 20.70 -5.41
C LYS A 100 -2.51 19.33 -4.76
N LEU A 101 -2.90 18.37 -5.59
CA LEU A 101 -2.93 16.97 -5.30
C LEU A 101 -1.81 16.27 -6.06
N MET A 102 -0.88 15.68 -5.34
CA MET A 102 0.24 14.91 -5.87
C MET A 102 -0.07 13.43 -5.78
N VAL A 103 -0.07 12.73 -6.90
CA VAL A 103 -0.41 11.30 -7.01
C VAL A 103 0.75 10.49 -7.58
N GLY A 104 0.72 9.18 -7.34
CA GLY A 104 1.78 8.29 -7.79
C GLY A 104 1.77 8.02 -9.28
N THR A 105 0.61 7.83 -9.90
CA THR A 105 0.48 7.29 -11.27
C THR A 105 -0.44 8.14 -12.16
N GLU A 106 -0.20 8.11 -13.48
CA GLU A 106 -1.11 8.73 -14.47
C GLU A 106 -2.49 8.05 -14.44
N THR A 107 -2.56 6.74 -14.26
CA THR A 107 -3.83 6.00 -14.15
C THR A 107 -4.73 6.57 -13.05
N LEU A 108 -4.16 6.89 -11.89
CA LEU A 108 -4.93 7.49 -10.79
C LEU A 108 -5.33 8.93 -11.11
N LYS A 109 -4.45 9.73 -11.71
CA LYS A 109 -4.75 11.09 -12.14
C LYS A 109 -5.91 11.11 -13.13
N GLU A 110 -5.85 10.30 -14.19
CA GLU A 110 -6.92 10.19 -15.19
C GLU A 110 -8.26 9.79 -14.56
N LEU A 111 -8.24 8.81 -13.66
CA LEU A 111 -9.44 8.40 -12.92
C LEU A 111 -10.05 9.56 -12.14
N LEU A 112 -9.25 10.30 -11.37
CA LEU A 112 -9.73 11.39 -10.52
C LEU A 112 -10.29 12.57 -11.33
N ILE A 113 -9.70 12.87 -12.47
CA ILE A 113 -10.23 13.87 -13.41
C ILE A 113 -11.54 13.37 -14.03
N LYS A 114 -11.58 12.13 -14.51
CA LYS A 114 -12.76 11.50 -15.13
C LYS A 114 -13.98 11.49 -14.22
N ILE A 115 -13.80 11.25 -12.94
CA ILE A 115 -14.90 11.26 -11.95
C ILE A 115 -15.18 12.66 -11.38
N ASN A 116 -14.56 13.70 -11.93
CA ASN A 116 -14.69 15.10 -11.50
C ASN A 116 -14.39 15.31 -10.00
N TYR A 117 -13.40 14.56 -9.48
CA TYR A 117 -12.92 14.70 -8.10
C TYR A 117 -12.04 15.94 -7.93
N ILE A 118 -11.28 16.28 -8.96
CA ILE A 118 -10.36 17.43 -9.02
C ILE A 118 -10.20 17.90 -10.48
N SER A 119 -9.91 19.18 -10.69
CA SER A 119 -9.56 19.73 -12.00
C SER A 119 -8.12 19.37 -12.42
N SER A 120 -7.89 19.25 -13.74
CA SER A 120 -6.61 18.80 -14.30
C SER A 120 -5.42 19.69 -13.99
N ASP A 121 -5.65 20.99 -13.79
CA ASP A 121 -4.62 21.99 -13.43
C ASP A 121 -4.10 21.85 -11.99
N ARG A 122 -4.86 21.18 -11.12
CA ARG A 122 -4.51 21.01 -9.69
C ARG A 122 -3.98 19.63 -9.32
N ILE A 123 -3.87 18.71 -10.27
CA ILE A 123 -3.34 17.35 -10.02
C ILE A 123 -2.04 17.10 -10.78
N VAL A 124 -1.04 16.60 -10.06
CA VAL A 124 0.30 16.34 -10.61
C VAL A 124 0.73 14.91 -10.30
N VAL A 125 1.33 14.23 -11.28
CA VAL A 125 1.96 12.94 -11.05
C VAL A 125 3.41 13.17 -10.64
N THR A 126 3.71 12.82 -9.41
CA THR A 126 5.05 12.97 -8.83
C THR A 126 5.79 11.65 -8.69
N GLY A 127 5.11 10.52 -8.82
CA GLY A 127 5.60 9.25 -8.31
C GLY A 127 5.44 9.18 -6.79
N MET A 128 6.01 8.14 -6.19
CA MET A 128 5.89 7.90 -4.75
C MET A 128 7.26 7.96 -4.07
N PRO A 129 7.51 8.89 -3.13
CA PRO A 129 8.82 9.09 -2.47
C PRO A 129 9.43 7.84 -1.85
N ARG A 130 8.60 6.92 -1.37
CA ARG A 130 9.10 5.66 -0.77
C ARG A 130 9.88 4.81 -1.75
N PHE A 131 9.64 4.95 -3.06
CA PHE A 131 10.35 4.22 -4.10
C PHE A 131 11.67 4.88 -4.51
N ASP A 132 11.89 6.16 -4.23
CA ASP A 132 13.18 6.82 -4.47
C ASP A 132 14.31 6.09 -3.71
N LYS A 133 14.05 5.73 -2.44
CA LYS A 133 15.02 4.96 -1.63
C LYS A 133 15.33 3.60 -2.21
N ILE A 134 14.31 2.93 -2.80
CA ILE A 134 14.50 1.63 -3.44
C ILE A 134 15.31 1.79 -4.70
N TYR A 135 14.97 2.77 -5.54
CA TYR A 135 15.68 3.09 -6.77
C TYR A 135 17.17 3.37 -6.51
N HIS A 136 17.48 4.26 -5.58
CA HIS A 136 18.86 4.59 -5.23
C HIS A 136 19.59 3.41 -4.62
N TYR A 137 18.94 2.59 -3.82
CA TYR A 137 19.54 1.38 -3.25
C TYR A 137 19.91 0.38 -4.34
N THR A 138 19.01 0.11 -5.28
CA THR A 138 19.23 -0.91 -6.33
C THR A 138 20.20 -0.45 -7.42
N ASN A 139 20.30 0.85 -7.67
CA ASN A 139 21.22 1.40 -8.66
C ASN A 139 22.61 1.76 -8.09
N ASN A 140 22.75 1.92 -6.78
CA ASN A 140 24.05 2.11 -6.12
C ASN A 140 24.71 0.75 -5.86
N LYS A 141 25.61 0.33 -6.73
CA LYS A 141 26.38 -0.93 -6.64
C LYS A 141 27.18 -1.10 -5.33
N LEU A 142 27.28 -0.07 -4.49
CA LEU A 142 28.02 -0.07 -3.23
C LEU A 142 27.22 -0.58 -2.02
N ASN A 143 25.91 -0.72 -2.14
CA ASN A 143 25.03 -1.13 -1.04
C ASN A 143 24.69 -2.62 -1.09
N THR A 144 25.69 -3.48 -0.94
CA THR A 144 25.45 -4.92 -0.74
C THR A 144 25.06 -5.16 0.73
N VAL A 145 23.78 -5.05 1.07
CA VAL A 145 23.29 -5.69 2.29
C VAL A 145 23.41 -7.19 2.08
N GLN A 146 24.18 -7.83 2.94
CA GLN A 146 24.32 -9.28 2.90
C GLN A 146 22.94 -9.90 3.16
N GLU A 147 22.41 -10.65 2.19
CA GLU A 147 21.21 -11.41 2.41
C GLU A 147 21.45 -12.42 3.54
N THR A 148 20.54 -12.43 4.49
CA THR A 148 20.53 -13.43 5.54
C THR A 148 19.82 -14.70 5.07
N ASN A 149 20.03 -15.79 5.77
CA ASN A 149 19.31 -17.04 5.53
C ASN A 149 17.84 -16.93 6.01
N THR A 150 17.07 -16.01 5.41
CA THR A 150 15.73 -15.69 5.88
C THR A 150 14.68 -15.84 4.78
N VAL A 151 13.61 -16.54 5.10
CA VAL A 151 12.33 -16.57 4.36
C VAL A 151 11.34 -15.67 5.09
N LEU A 152 10.72 -14.75 4.38
CA LEU A 152 9.79 -13.77 4.93
C LEU A 152 8.37 -13.97 4.38
N LEU A 153 7.41 -14.18 5.25
CA LEU A 153 5.99 -14.11 4.93
C LEU A 153 5.43 -12.76 5.39
N PHE A 154 4.90 -11.96 4.47
CA PHE A 154 4.00 -10.88 4.81
C PHE A 154 2.60 -11.43 5.05
N SER A 155 2.19 -11.53 6.30
CA SER A 155 0.84 -11.92 6.66
C SER A 155 -0.18 -10.94 6.06
N PHE A 156 -1.34 -11.44 5.71
CA PHE A 156 -2.36 -10.71 4.96
C PHE A 156 -3.73 -10.76 5.66
N PHE A 157 -4.66 -9.93 5.18
CA PHE A 157 -6.00 -9.91 5.73
C PHE A 157 -6.87 -11.02 5.14
N ILE A 158 -7.70 -11.61 5.99
CA ILE A 158 -8.65 -12.64 5.60
C ILE A 158 -9.81 -12.04 4.79
N SER A 159 -10.26 -10.82 5.14
CA SER A 159 -11.40 -10.18 4.49
C SER A 159 -11.09 -9.67 3.09
N THR A 160 -12.06 -9.82 2.19
CA THR A 160 -12.05 -9.16 0.88
C THR A 160 -12.36 -7.67 1.00
N ILE A 161 -12.01 -6.88 -0.03
CA ILE A 161 -12.33 -5.44 -0.07
C ILE A 161 -13.86 -5.21 0.00
N LYS A 162 -14.65 -6.09 -0.63
CA LYS A 162 -16.13 -5.99 -0.66
C LYS A 162 -16.77 -6.27 0.70
N ASN A 163 -16.16 -7.15 1.48
CA ASN A 163 -16.66 -7.59 2.79
C ASN A 163 -15.98 -6.87 3.96
N PHE A 164 -15.24 -5.80 3.68
CA PHE A 164 -14.59 -5.02 4.70
C PHE A 164 -15.60 -4.27 5.55
N ASN A 165 -15.87 -4.80 6.74
CA ASN A 165 -16.67 -4.12 7.76
C ASN A 165 -15.75 -3.70 8.90
N ILE A 166 -15.63 -2.39 9.11
CA ILE A 166 -14.78 -1.81 10.16
C ILE A 166 -15.17 -2.33 11.56
N LYS A 167 -16.45 -2.71 11.76
CA LYS A 167 -16.94 -3.21 13.05
C LYS A 167 -16.49 -4.65 13.35
N ASP A 168 -16.30 -5.46 12.32
CA ASP A 168 -15.96 -6.89 12.47
C ASP A 168 -14.45 -7.12 12.42
N GLY A 169 -13.67 -6.07 12.16
CA GLY A 169 -12.22 -6.14 12.01
C GLY A 169 -11.76 -6.78 10.69
N LEU A 170 -10.44 -6.76 10.47
CA LEU A 170 -9.81 -7.25 9.23
C LEU A 170 -9.72 -8.78 9.17
N TYR A 171 -10.04 -9.45 10.26
CA TYR A 171 -10.05 -10.91 10.43
C TYR A 171 -11.47 -11.40 10.74
N ALA A 172 -12.44 -10.94 9.93
CA ALA A 172 -13.82 -11.41 10.04
C ALA A 172 -13.87 -12.95 9.98
N LYS A 173 -14.64 -13.55 10.89
CA LYS A 173 -14.77 -15.02 10.99
C LYS A 173 -15.50 -15.66 9.82
N THR A 174 -16.06 -14.88 8.91
CA THR A 174 -16.88 -15.36 7.80
C THR A 174 -16.56 -14.65 6.50
N GLY A 175 -16.27 -15.43 5.46
CA GLY A 175 -16.00 -14.97 4.09
C GLY A 175 -14.58 -14.46 3.86
N GLY A 176 -14.15 -14.43 2.62
CA GLY A 176 -12.82 -13.98 2.21
C GLY A 176 -11.83 -15.13 2.05
N PHE A 177 -10.60 -14.92 2.48
CA PHE A 177 -9.45 -15.79 2.23
C PHE A 177 -9.01 -16.57 3.48
N ILE A 178 -9.96 -17.21 4.19
CA ILE A 178 -9.69 -17.88 5.47
C ILE A 178 -8.84 -19.14 5.27
N GLU A 179 -9.22 -19.96 4.30
CA GLU A 179 -8.51 -21.22 4.04
C GLU A 179 -7.13 -20.93 3.47
N LEU A 180 -7.02 -19.99 2.52
CA LEU A 180 -5.73 -19.53 2.00
C LEU A 180 -4.83 -19.03 3.13
N PHE A 181 -5.36 -18.21 4.04
CA PHE A 181 -4.61 -17.70 5.19
C PHE A 181 -4.06 -18.82 6.05
N ASN A 182 -4.92 -19.75 6.47
CA ASN A 182 -4.53 -20.87 7.30
C ASN A 182 -3.47 -21.73 6.60
N GLN A 183 -3.73 -22.10 5.36
CA GLN A 183 -2.86 -22.98 4.56
C GLN A 183 -1.49 -22.36 4.33
N VAL A 184 -1.40 -21.07 4.00
CA VAL A 184 -0.12 -20.37 3.77
C VAL A 184 0.69 -20.28 5.06
N HIS A 185 0.06 -19.92 6.20
CA HIS A 185 0.77 -19.75 7.45
C HIS A 185 1.31 -21.07 7.99
N TYR A 186 0.52 -22.15 7.98
CA TYR A 186 1.04 -23.43 8.45
C TYR A 186 2.06 -24.03 7.49
N THR A 187 1.95 -23.83 6.15
CA THR A 187 2.96 -24.32 5.20
C THR A 187 4.31 -23.64 5.42
N VAL A 188 4.31 -22.32 5.65
CA VAL A 188 5.54 -21.59 5.96
C VAL A 188 6.13 -22.00 7.31
N ALA A 189 5.28 -22.30 8.30
CA ALA A 189 5.73 -22.84 9.57
C ALA A 189 6.28 -24.27 9.45
N GLN A 190 5.65 -25.11 8.63
CA GLN A 190 6.15 -26.45 8.31
C GLN A 190 7.51 -26.38 7.62
N PHE A 191 7.69 -25.42 6.66
CA PHE A 191 9.00 -25.17 6.06
C PHE A 191 10.06 -24.85 7.11
N ALA A 192 9.73 -24.05 8.13
CA ALA A 192 10.66 -23.77 9.23
C ALA A 192 11.04 -25.03 10.02
N ILE A 193 10.07 -25.90 10.33
CA ILE A 193 10.31 -27.18 11.02
C ILE A 193 11.25 -28.07 10.22
N ASP A 194 11.00 -28.19 8.91
CA ASP A 194 11.76 -29.07 8.02
C ASP A 194 13.18 -28.50 7.72
N ASN A 195 13.39 -27.19 7.95
CA ASN A 195 14.63 -26.50 7.65
C ASN A 195 15.17 -25.69 8.85
N PRO A 196 15.63 -26.33 9.93
CA PRO A 196 15.97 -25.66 11.20
C PRO A 196 17.13 -24.64 11.11
N LYS A 197 17.91 -24.65 10.04
CA LYS A 197 19.00 -23.68 9.78
C LYS A 197 18.57 -22.43 9.02
N ILE A 198 17.33 -22.38 8.56
CA ILE A 198 16.77 -21.25 7.81
C ILE A 198 15.87 -20.46 8.76
N ASN A 199 16.13 -19.16 8.87
CA ASN A 199 15.25 -18.28 9.64
C ASN A 199 13.95 -18.02 8.89
N VAL A 200 12.82 -18.15 9.56
CA VAL A 200 11.51 -17.83 9.00
C VAL A 200 10.88 -16.70 9.81
N ILE A 201 10.48 -15.66 9.12
CA ILE A 201 9.83 -14.50 9.72
C ILE A 201 8.43 -14.35 9.14
N ILE A 202 7.44 -14.25 10.01
CA ILE A 202 6.08 -13.89 9.65
C ILE A 202 5.85 -12.44 10.12
N LYS A 203 5.84 -11.49 9.18
CA LYS A 203 5.59 -10.08 9.46
C LYS A 203 4.08 -9.82 9.47
N MET A 204 3.54 -9.59 10.64
CA MET A 204 2.13 -9.27 10.82
C MET A 204 1.83 -7.80 10.49
N LYS A 205 0.58 -7.51 10.16
CA LYS A 205 0.09 -6.13 10.05
C LYS A 205 -0.33 -5.64 11.44
N TRP A 206 0.19 -4.47 11.85
CA TRP A 206 0.04 -3.90 13.20
C TRP A 206 -1.39 -3.43 13.58
N TYR A 207 -2.34 -3.46 12.63
CA TYR A 207 -3.66 -2.85 12.82
C TYR A 207 -4.70 -3.66 13.57
N SER A 208 -4.48 -4.95 13.77
CA SER A 208 -5.53 -5.79 14.31
C SER A 208 -5.07 -6.46 15.58
N GLY A 209 -5.74 -6.18 16.67
CA GLY A 209 -5.50 -6.83 17.95
C GLY A 209 -5.54 -8.37 17.88
N ASN A 210 -6.20 -8.92 16.86
CA ASN A 210 -6.36 -10.36 16.64
C ASN A 210 -5.39 -10.94 15.61
N ALA A 211 -4.47 -10.15 15.04
CA ALA A 211 -3.55 -10.65 14.01
C ALA A 211 -2.67 -11.78 14.54
N LYS A 212 -2.11 -11.59 15.73
CA LYS A 212 -1.26 -12.58 16.38
C LYS A 212 -2.03 -13.87 16.66
N GLU A 213 -3.20 -13.77 17.28
CA GLU A 213 -4.06 -14.92 17.58
C GLU A 213 -4.43 -15.70 16.32
N SER A 214 -4.75 -15.00 15.21
CA SER A 214 -5.09 -15.64 13.94
C SER A 214 -3.90 -16.39 13.35
N VAL A 215 -2.71 -15.81 13.37
CA VAL A 215 -1.47 -16.44 12.90
C VAL A 215 -1.13 -17.65 13.78
N ASP A 216 -1.15 -17.47 15.09
CA ASP A 216 -0.85 -18.54 16.06
C ASP A 216 -1.81 -19.73 15.89
N THR A 217 -3.11 -19.45 15.73
CA THR A 217 -4.15 -20.48 15.51
C THR A 217 -3.95 -21.22 14.19
N ALA A 218 -3.64 -20.50 13.11
CA ALA A 218 -3.41 -21.11 11.80
C ALA A 218 -2.19 -22.05 11.83
N ILE A 219 -1.10 -21.64 12.46
CA ILE A 219 0.11 -22.46 12.61
C ILE A 219 -0.17 -23.68 13.49
N LYS A 220 -0.77 -23.48 14.66
CA LYS A 220 -1.10 -24.56 15.58
C LYS A 220 -2.05 -25.58 14.96
N GLY A 221 -3.05 -25.10 14.20
CA GLY A 221 -4.02 -25.97 13.53
C GLY A 221 -3.41 -26.88 12.46
N GLY A 222 -2.40 -26.41 11.73
CA GLY A 222 -1.76 -27.18 10.66
C GLY A 222 -0.54 -28.00 11.11
N THR A 223 0.30 -27.45 12.01
CA THR A 223 1.55 -28.11 12.42
C THR A 223 1.45 -28.87 13.76
N GLY A 224 0.42 -28.61 14.54
CA GLY A 224 0.34 -29.12 15.92
C GLY A 224 1.22 -28.36 16.94
N LEU A 225 2.03 -27.40 16.51
CA LEU A 225 2.96 -26.62 17.34
C LEU A 225 2.55 -25.14 17.39
N TRP A 226 2.78 -24.48 18.52
CA TRP A 226 2.69 -23.04 18.61
C TRP A 226 3.95 -22.39 18.00
N PRO A 227 3.88 -21.14 17.46
CA PRO A 227 5.02 -20.51 16.85
C PRO A 227 6.28 -20.41 17.72
N ASP A 228 6.13 -20.23 19.03
CA ASP A 228 7.21 -20.17 20.02
C ASP A 228 7.89 -21.50 20.29
N GLN A 229 7.28 -22.62 19.89
CA GLN A 229 7.86 -23.95 19.92
C GLN A 229 8.71 -24.27 18.69
N ILE A 230 8.71 -23.40 17.67
CA ILE A 230 9.50 -23.56 16.43
C ILE A 230 10.69 -22.61 16.49
N GLY A 231 11.87 -23.12 16.86
CA GLY A 231 13.03 -22.32 17.26
C GLY A 231 13.57 -21.31 16.24
N ASN A 232 13.34 -21.53 14.95
CA ASN A 232 13.78 -20.67 13.83
C ASN A 232 12.62 -19.86 13.22
N LEU A 233 11.42 -19.87 13.81
CA LEU A 233 10.26 -19.09 13.38
C LEU A 233 10.01 -17.92 14.33
N LYS A 234 9.77 -16.72 13.75
CA LYS A 234 9.38 -15.52 14.51
C LYS A 234 8.17 -14.85 13.86
N ALA A 235 7.10 -14.64 14.63
CA ALA A 235 5.97 -13.81 14.24
C ALA A 235 6.11 -12.43 14.93
N LEU A 236 6.20 -11.34 14.14
CA LEU A 236 6.49 -9.99 14.64
C LEU A 236 5.75 -8.91 13.84
N ASP A 237 5.60 -7.70 14.41
CA ASP A 237 4.91 -6.56 13.79
C ASP A 237 5.65 -5.21 13.91
N ASP A 238 6.73 -5.14 14.68
CA ASP A 238 7.46 -3.92 15.07
C ASP A 238 8.60 -3.54 14.12
N ILE A 239 9.10 -4.48 13.29
CA ILE A 239 10.21 -4.19 12.36
C ILE A 239 9.70 -3.60 11.05
N PRO A 240 10.31 -2.51 10.52
CA PRO A 240 9.93 -1.95 9.23
C PRO A 240 10.04 -2.96 8.08
N ALA A 241 9.00 -3.02 7.22
CA ALA A 241 8.96 -3.96 6.10
C ALA A 241 10.17 -3.88 5.17
N GLN A 242 10.62 -2.66 4.83
CA GLN A 242 11.78 -2.46 3.94
C GLN A 242 13.08 -3.01 4.50
N LYS A 243 13.27 -3.02 5.84
CA LYS A 243 14.43 -3.66 6.47
C LYS A 243 14.36 -5.17 6.25
N LEU A 244 13.22 -5.78 6.56
CA LEU A 244 13.02 -7.22 6.38
C LEU A 244 13.15 -7.66 4.91
N ILE A 245 12.61 -6.88 3.97
CA ILE A 245 12.75 -7.15 2.52
C ILE A 245 14.23 -7.22 2.12
N LYS A 246 15.04 -6.23 2.52
CA LYS A 246 16.48 -6.19 2.17
C LYS A 246 17.23 -7.40 2.67
N GLU A 247 16.94 -7.81 3.90
CA GLU A 247 17.64 -8.89 4.59
C GLU A 247 17.15 -10.28 4.15
N SER A 248 15.96 -10.40 3.56
CA SER A 248 15.37 -11.70 3.19
C SER A 248 15.80 -12.15 1.81
N ARG A 249 15.92 -13.47 1.62
CA ARG A 249 16.22 -14.13 0.35
C ARG A 249 14.96 -14.46 -0.44
N VAL A 250 13.90 -14.91 0.23
CA VAL A 250 12.60 -15.26 -0.35
C VAL A 250 11.51 -14.49 0.38
N ILE A 251 10.56 -13.99 -0.38
CA ILE A 251 9.41 -13.25 0.15
C ILE A 251 8.13 -13.91 -0.32
N ILE A 252 7.23 -14.14 0.63
CA ILE A 252 5.90 -14.69 0.38
C ILE A 252 4.88 -13.65 0.83
N GLY A 253 3.79 -13.51 0.09
CA GLY A 253 2.70 -12.66 0.53
C GLY A 253 1.52 -12.64 -0.42
N PHE A 254 0.43 -12.06 0.04
CA PHE A 254 -0.83 -12.01 -0.68
C PHE A 254 -1.50 -10.65 -0.47
N ASN A 255 -2.04 -10.05 -1.54
CA ASN A 255 -2.77 -8.78 -1.52
C ASN A 255 -2.07 -7.66 -0.74
N SER A 256 -0.77 -7.49 -1.00
CA SER A 256 0.05 -6.49 -0.32
C SER A 256 0.89 -5.67 -1.30
N THR A 257 0.95 -4.36 -1.07
CA THR A 257 1.82 -3.45 -1.83
C THR A 257 3.31 -3.69 -1.55
N THR A 258 3.65 -4.34 -0.44
CA THR A 258 5.02 -4.74 -0.12
C THR A 258 5.59 -5.75 -1.12
N LEU A 259 4.75 -6.46 -1.87
CA LEU A 259 5.19 -7.38 -2.92
C LEU A 259 5.88 -6.61 -4.06
N ILE A 260 5.35 -5.44 -4.45
CA ILE A 260 5.97 -4.57 -5.45
C ILE A 260 7.30 -4.01 -4.92
N GLU A 261 7.33 -3.56 -3.65
CA GLU A 261 8.58 -3.12 -3.04
C GLU A 261 9.63 -4.24 -3.08
N SER A 262 9.22 -5.47 -2.78
CA SER A 262 10.10 -6.65 -2.79
C SER A 262 10.66 -6.97 -4.18
N VAL A 263 9.80 -6.91 -5.18
CA VAL A 263 10.18 -7.11 -6.60
C VAL A 263 11.18 -6.03 -7.03
N LEU A 264 10.94 -4.77 -6.66
CA LEU A 264 11.83 -3.65 -6.97
C LEU A 264 13.17 -3.75 -6.24
N TYR A 265 13.24 -4.39 -5.08
CA TYR A 265 14.50 -4.77 -4.43
C TYR A 265 15.20 -5.98 -5.08
N GLY A 266 14.63 -6.54 -6.16
CA GLY A 266 15.20 -7.70 -6.87
C GLY A 266 15.03 -9.03 -6.14
N LYS A 267 14.03 -9.13 -5.23
CA LYS A 267 13.78 -10.34 -4.44
C LYS A 267 12.91 -11.35 -5.18
N ASN A 268 13.10 -12.64 -4.85
CA ASN A 268 12.18 -13.70 -5.27
C ASN A 268 10.88 -13.57 -4.48
N VAL A 269 9.78 -13.30 -5.17
CA VAL A 269 8.47 -13.07 -4.55
C VAL A 269 7.50 -14.16 -4.96
N ILE A 270 6.93 -14.87 -3.99
CA ILE A 270 5.96 -15.95 -4.19
C ILE A 270 4.58 -15.46 -3.76
N VAL A 271 3.60 -15.62 -4.66
CA VAL A 271 2.20 -15.27 -4.41
C VAL A 271 1.36 -16.54 -4.41
N PRO A 272 0.76 -16.92 -3.27
CA PRO A 272 -0.18 -18.03 -3.20
C PRO A 272 -1.42 -17.73 -4.06
N SER A 273 -1.82 -18.68 -4.90
CA SER A 273 -2.93 -18.54 -5.87
C SER A 273 -3.82 -19.79 -5.87
N PHE A 274 -4.07 -20.35 -4.71
CA PHE A 274 -4.91 -21.54 -4.48
C PHE A 274 -6.03 -21.24 -3.46
N ALA A 275 -6.77 -22.25 -3.04
CA ALA A 275 -7.92 -22.14 -2.15
C ALA A 275 -8.91 -21.07 -2.66
N GLU A 276 -9.29 -20.09 -1.84
CA GLU A 276 -10.21 -19.03 -2.28
C GLU A 276 -9.63 -18.14 -3.37
N ALA A 277 -8.30 -17.95 -3.42
CA ALA A 277 -7.67 -17.09 -4.42
C ALA A 277 -7.75 -17.66 -5.85
N SER A 278 -8.04 -18.95 -6.02
CA SER A 278 -8.28 -19.58 -7.32
C SER A 278 -9.74 -19.57 -7.75
N GLN A 279 -10.68 -19.16 -6.89
CA GLN A 279 -12.10 -19.15 -7.19
C GLN A 279 -12.50 -17.92 -7.98
N GLU A 280 -13.28 -18.10 -9.04
CA GLU A 280 -13.75 -17.04 -9.94
C GLU A 280 -14.43 -15.88 -9.20
N LYS A 281 -15.22 -16.16 -8.17
CA LYS A 281 -15.91 -15.14 -7.36
C LYS A 281 -14.98 -14.17 -6.64
N TYR A 282 -13.70 -14.53 -6.43
CA TYR A 282 -12.70 -13.72 -5.76
C TYR A 282 -11.63 -13.13 -6.69
N ILE A 283 -11.67 -13.42 -7.99
CA ILE A 283 -10.63 -13.00 -8.94
C ILE A 283 -10.43 -11.48 -8.96
N ASP A 284 -11.49 -10.70 -8.77
CA ASP A 284 -11.44 -9.23 -8.70
C ASP A 284 -10.87 -8.71 -7.36
N ASP A 285 -10.79 -9.55 -6.35
CA ASP A 285 -10.23 -9.23 -5.04
C ASP A 285 -8.76 -9.70 -4.90
N VAL A 286 -8.21 -10.39 -5.93
CA VAL A 286 -6.82 -10.86 -5.97
C VAL A 286 -5.95 -9.84 -6.71
N PHE A 287 -5.01 -9.24 -5.99
CA PHE A 287 -4.09 -8.27 -6.59
C PHE A 287 -3.13 -8.94 -7.57
N PHE A 288 -2.88 -8.29 -8.70
CA PHE A 288 -1.94 -8.74 -9.73
C PHE A 288 -2.30 -10.12 -10.34
N SER A 289 -3.57 -10.51 -10.31
CA SER A 289 -4.02 -11.84 -10.79
C SER A 289 -3.62 -12.14 -12.23
N ASN A 290 -3.47 -11.10 -13.07
CA ASN A 290 -3.10 -11.19 -14.49
C ASN A 290 -1.60 -10.92 -14.77
N LYS A 291 -0.74 -10.88 -13.75
CA LYS A 291 0.71 -10.56 -13.89
C LYS A 291 1.57 -11.79 -13.52
N GLU A 292 1.61 -12.75 -14.41
CA GLU A 292 2.32 -14.02 -14.17
C GLU A 292 3.85 -13.90 -14.22
N ASN A 293 4.38 -12.92 -14.96
CA ASN A 293 5.82 -12.80 -15.18
C ASN A 293 6.59 -12.02 -14.10
N ILE A 294 5.90 -11.55 -13.07
CA ILE A 294 6.48 -10.67 -12.04
C ILE A 294 6.67 -11.40 -10.72
N PHE A 295 5.83 -12.40 -10.47
CA PHE A 295 5.81 -13.19 -9.25
C PHE A 295 5.86 -14.68 -9.59
N TYR A 296 6.48 -15.47 -8.72
CA TYR A 296 6.27 -16.92 -8.73
C TYR A 296 4.90 -17.19 -8.12
N ARG A 297 4.06 -17.94 -8.83
CA ARG A 297 2.72 -18.29 -8.34
C ARG A 297 2.67 -19.73 -7.89
N ALA A 298 2.19 -19.93 -6.66
CA ALA A 298 1.91 -21.25 -6.13
C ALA A 298 0.43 -21.55 -6.30
N TYR A 299 0.08 -22.59 -7.03
CA TYR A 299 -1.29 -23.05 -7.27
C TYR A 299 -1.72 -24.18 -6.35
N SER A 300 -0.82 -24.63 -5.47
CA SER A 300 -1.08 -25.64 -4.43
C SER A 300 -0.11 -25.49 -3.26
N LEU A 301 -0.39 -26.17 -2.15
CA LEU A 301 0.50 -26.23 -0.99
C LEU A 301 1.84 -26.87 -1.33
N VAL A 302 1.82 -27.93 -2.12
CA VAL A 302 3.05 -28.62 -2.56
C VAL A 302 3.89 -27.69 -3.43
N GLU A 303 3.25 -26.96 -4.34
CA GLU A 303 3.94 -26.00 -5.17
C GLU A 303 4.49 -24.81 -4.36
N LEU A 304 3.76 -24.33 -3.34
CA LEU A 304 4.26 -23.30 -2.44
C LEU A 304 5.54 -23.75 -1.75
N MET A 305 5.55 -24.97 -1.17
CA MET A 305 6.72 -25.53 -0.51
C MET A 305 7.91 -25.66 -1.46
N ASN A 306 7.67 -26.20 -2.68
CA ASN A 306 8.70 -26.34 -3.71
C ASN A 306 9.27 -24.99 -4.16
N LEU A 307 8.40 -23.98 -4.37
CA LEU A 307 8.84 -22.64 -4.75
C LEU A 307 9.66 -21.98 -3.65
N ILE A 308 9.29 -22.13 -2.37
CA ILE A 308 10.11 -21.60 -1.27
C ILE A 308 11.51 -22.20 -1.33
N THR A 309 11.61 -23.52 -1.45
CA THR A 309 12.87 -24.24 -1.50
C THR A 309 13.72 -23.82 -2.71
N ASN A 310 13.13 -23.84 -3.92
CA ASN A 310 13.83 -23.52 -5.15
C ASN A 310 14.26 -22.04 -5.20
N CYS A 311 13.40 -21.09 -4.77
CA CYS A 311 13.75 -19.68 -4.66
C CYS A 311 14.87 -19.45 -3.63
N TYR A 312 14.83 -20.19 -2.53
CA TYR A 312 15.86 -20.08 -1.50
C TYR A 312 17.24 -20.53 -2.01
N HIS A 313 17.29 -21.59 -2.83
CA HIS A 313 18.53 -22.08 -3.42
C HIS A 313 18.91 -21.41 -4.75
N ASN A 314 18.13 -20.41 -5.21
CA ASN A 314 18.30 -19.72 -6.51
C ASN A 314 18.18 -20.65 -7.73
N GLU A 315 17.39 -21.72 -7.62
CA GLU A 315 17.19 -22.71 -8.69
C GLU A 315 16.13 -22.29 -9.70
N ASN A 316 15.34 -21.25 -9.36
CA ASN A 316 14.30 -20.72 -10.25
C ASN A 316 14.87 -19.74 -11.28
N LYS A 317 14.23 -19.71 -12.46
CA LYS A 317 14.52 -18.71 -13.50
C LYS A 317 14.21 -17.31 -12.93
N LYS A 318 15.20 -16.42 -13.00
CA LYS A 318 15.02 -15.02 -12.58
C LYS A 318 13.91 -14.35 -13.41
N LEU A 319 12.92 -13.81 -12.72
CA LEU A 319 11.83 -13.07 -13.36
C LEU A 319 12.34 -11.70 -13.83
N THR A 320 11.89 -11.29 -15.02
CA THR A 320 12.23 -9.98 -15.58
C THR A 320 11.04 -9.04 -15.38
N ILE A 321 11.29 -7.91 -14.75
CA ILE A 321 10.26 -6.90 -14.52
C ILE A 321 10.20 -5.98 -15.73
N ASP A 322 9.02 -5.86 -16.31
CA ASP A 322 8.78 -4.91 -17.37
C ASP A 322 8.69 -3.48 -16.78
N ARG A 323 9.43 -2.55 -17.40
CA ARG A 323 9.42 -1.14 -17.00
C ARG A 323 8.03 -0.53 -17.12
N SER A 324 7.25 -0.89 -18.13
CA SER A 324 5.89 -0.41 -18.32
C SER A 324 4.99 -0.79 -17.13
N PHE A 325 5.16 -2.00 -16.60
CA PHE A 325 4.45 -2.43 -15.40
C PHE A 325 4.83 -1.61 -14.16
N ILE A 326 6.11 -1.29 -14.00
CA ILE A 326 6.56 -0.45 -12.88
C ILE A 326 5.91 0.92 -12.98
N GLU A 327 5.97 1.56 -14.14
CA GLU A 327 5.41 2.90 -14.37
C GLU A 327 3.87 2.92 -14.19
N GLU A 328 3.17 1.89 -14.63
CA GLU A 328 1.71 1.74 -14.42
C GLU A 328 1.37 1.59 -12.93
N THR A 329 2.20 0.87 -12.18
CA THR A 329 1.90 0.46 -10.79
C THR A 329 2.34 1.51 -9.76
N VAL A 330 3.52 2.09 -9.92
CA VAL A 330 4.13 3.01 -8.95
C VAL A 330 4.38 4.42 -9.50
N GLY A 331 4.20 4.62 -10.81
CA GLY A 331 4.48 5.86 -11.53
C GLY A 331 5.95 5.99 -11.91
N PRO A 332 6.43 7.21 -12.17
CA PRO A 332 7.82 7.46 -12.51
C PRO A 332 8.76 6.84 -11.47
N TYR A 333 9.55 5.86 -11.91
CA TYR A 333 10.52 5.14 -11.07
C TYR A 333 11.95 5.48 -11.50
N ASP A 334 12.41 6.66 -11.08
CA ASP A 334 13.68 7.28 -11.47
C ASP A 334 14.44 7.90 -10.28
N GLY A 335 13.93 7.70 -9.06
CA GLY A 335 14.54 8.24 -7.84
C GLY A 335 14.31 9.72 -7.59
N ASN A 336 13.42 10.37 -8.34
CA ASN A 336 13.21 11.82 -8.30
C ASN A 336 11.80 12.25 -7.86
N ALA A 337 11.03 11.38 -7.24
CA ALA A 337 9.68 11.73 -6.76
C ALA A 337 9.73 12.85 -5.71
N CYS A 338 10.68 12.84 -4.79
CA CYS A 338 10.88 13.91 -3.82
C CYS A 338 11.19 15.25 -4.49
N LEU A 339 12.04 15.28 -5.51
CA LEU A 339 12.37 16.51 -6.24
C LEU A 339 11.16 17.07 -7.00
N ARG A 340 10.32 16.20 -7.60
CA ARG A 340 9.08 16.65 -8.26
C ARG A 340 8.07 17.24 -7.28
N ILE A 341 7.98 16.67 -6.07
CA ILE A 341 7.13 17.22 -4.99
C ILE A 341 7.64 18.58 -4.55
N GLU A 342 8.93 18.70 -4.29
CA GLU A 342 9.57 19.97 -3.91
C GLU A 342 9.34 21.04 -4.97
N GLY A 343 9.61 20.74 -6.26
CA GLY A 343 9.35 21.63 -7.37
C GLY A 343 7.88 22.04 -7.49
N THR A 344 6.94 21.10 -7.27
CA THR A 344 5.50 21.41 -7.28
C THR A 344 5.11 22.40 -6.18
N ILE A 345 5.73 22.34 -5.01
CA ILE A 345 5.42 23.22 -3.88
C ILE A 345 6.10 24.60 -4.08
N ALA A 346 7.33 24.62 -4.57
CA ALA A 346 8.14 25.83 -4.72
C ALA A 346 7.63 26.78 -5.84
N HIS A 347 7.02 26.23 -6.89
CA HIS A 347 6.56 27.00 -8.06
C HIS A 347 5.11 27.49 -7.95
N GLU A 348 4.43 27.29 -6.82
CA GLU A 348 3.09 27.83 -6.50
C GLU A 348 3.19 29.06 -5.58
#